data_226b0bc2e1e8494237fdb8fe1f407563
#
_entry.id   226b0bc2e1e8494237fdb8fe1f407563
#
_cell.length_a   1.000
_cell.length_b   1.000
_cell.length_c   1.000
_cell.angle_alpha   90.00
_cell.angle_beta   90.00
_cell.angle_gamma   90.00
#
_symmetry.space_group_name_H-M   'P 1'
#
loop_
_entity.id
_entity.type
_entity.pdbx_description
1 polymer ?
#
loop_
_entity_poly.entity_id
_entity_poly.type
_entity_poly.pdbx_seq_one_letter_code
_entity_poly.pdbx_strand_id
1 'polypeptide(L)'
;MQGACGKIILTADPGIVIKKIHRRRRPHTRTSSHRAPEQCRLQSWAHSICTKENGFSTLYVPRAWDPQAHQYNMEFIHTDKPVDHKEISVELQLFYNLAKAEGIFPCDYELYRQPNGSVALIDFDKFAIWREDGSVQFPWGLVLSDPQLPI
;
A
#
# COMPACT_ATOMS: atom_id res chain seq x y z
N MET A 1 -13.97 -2.25 -6.58
CA MET A 1 -13.66 -1.42 -5.42
C MET A 1 -13.23 -0.03 -5.86
N GLN A 2 -13.71 0.98 -5.20
CA GLN A 2 -13.36 2.36 -5.51
C GLN A 2 -12.89 3.05 -4.23
N GLY A 3 -11.63 3.46 -4.21
CA GLY A 3 -11.07 4.24 -3.11
C GLY A 3 -11.10 5.74 -3.39
N ALA A 4 -10.72 6.55 -2.40
CA ALA A 4 -10.70 8.01 -2.52
C ALA A 4 -9.77 8.50 -3.64
N CYS A 5 -8.70 7.77 -3.93
CA CYS A 5 -7.67 8.15 -4.90
C CYS A 5 -7.54 7.19 -6.07
N GLY A 6 -8.42 6.20 -6.18
CA GLY A 6 -8.30 5.21 -7.24
C GLY A 6 -9.54 4.42 -7.52
N LYS A 7 -9.51 3.72 -8.64
CA LYS A 7 -10.59 2.87 -9.15
C LYS A 7 -10.00 1.58 -9.67
N ILE A 8 -10.63 0.45 -9.33
CA ILE A 8 -10.23 -0.87 -9.83
C ILE A 8 -11.07 -1.21 -11.06
N ILE A 9 -10.39 -1.61 -12.14
CA ILE A 9 -11.01 -2.03 -13.39
C ILE A 9 -10.66 -3.49 -13.65
N LEU A 10 -11.69 -4.30 -13.88
CA LEU A 10 -11.50 -5.71 -14.24
C LEU A 10 -10.95 -5.82 -15.67
N THR A 11 -10.14 -6.85 -15.91
CA THR A 11 -9.60 -7.17 -17.23
C THR A 11 -10.20 -8.47 -17.75
N ALA A 12 -9.82 -8.86 -18.97
CA ALA A 12 -10.21 -10.15 -19.54
C ALA A 12 -9.68 -11.35 -18.73
N ASP A 13 -8.52 -11.17 -18.03
CA ASP A 13 -7.97 -12.15 -17.11
C ASP A 13 -8.55 -11.89 -15.71
N PRO A 14 -9.28 -12.85 -15.10
CA PRO A 14 -9.87 -12.65 -13.78
C PRO A 14 -8.85 -12.50 -12.65
N GLY A 15 -7.59 -12.90 -12.88
CA GLY A 15 -6.51 -12.74 -11.90
C GLY A 15 -5.79 -11.40 -11.96
N ILE A 16 -6.14 -10.53 -12.91
CA ILE A 16 -5.46 -9.26 -13.15
C ILE A 16 -6.47 -8.11 -13.16
N VAL A 17 -6.15 -7.06 -12.44
CA VAL A 17 -6.94 -5.82 -12.46
C VAL A 17 -6.05 -4.64 -12.80
N ILE A 18 -6.67 -3.56 -13.27
CA ILE A 18 -6.01 -2.29 -13.50
C ILE A 18 -6.41 -1.34 -12.38
N LYS A 19 -5.44 -0.78 -11.69
CA LYS A 19 -5.69 0.28 -10.72
C LYS A 19 -5.46 1.62 -11.40
N LYS A 20 -6.55 2.39 -11.58
CA LYS A 20 -6.50 3.76 -12.07
C LYS A 20 -6.43 4.72 -10.91
N ILE A 21 -5.55 5.70 -11.01
CA ILE A 21 -5.39 6.74 -10.00
C ILE A 21 -6.14 7.97 -10.47
N HIS A 22 -7.10 8.43 -9.66
CA HIS A 22 -7.86 9.63 -9.98
C HIS A 22 -7.00 10.87 -9.84
N ARG A 23 -7.08 11.75 -10.84
CA ARG A 23 -6.51 13.07 -10.74
C ARG A 23 -7.46 13.93 -9.90
N ARG A 24 -7.01 14.38 -8.71
CA ARG A 24 -7.80 15.32 -7.91
C ARG A 24 -7.77 16.69 -8.58
N ARG A 25 -8.98 17.22 -8.89
CA ARG A 25 -9.15 18.50 -9.59
C ARG A 25 -9.33 19.69 -8.65
N ARG A 26 -9.40 19.47 -7.32
CA ARG A 26 -9.69 20.55 -6.36
C ARG A 26 -8.38 21.10 -5.79
N PRO A 27 -7.97 22.33 -6.19
CA PRO A 27 -6.68 22.90 -5.77
C PRO A 27 -6.58 23.21 -4.28
N HIS A 28 -7.69 23.23 -3.55
CA HIS A 28 -7.73 23.48 -2.12
C HIS A 28 -7.79 22.20 -1.25
N THR A 29 -7.88 21.03 -1.84
CA THR A 29 -7.70 19.79 -1.10
C THR A 29 -6.20 19.54 -0.99
N ARG A 30 -5.64 19.77 0.19
CA ARG A 30 -4.21 19.60 0.50
C ARG A 30 -3.75 18.14 0.52
N THR A 31 -4.54 17.22 0.00
CA THR A 31 -4.23 15.80 0.01
C THR A 31 -3.83 15.37 -1.39
N SER A 32 -2.54 15.47 -1.72
CA SER A 32 -2.01 14.73 -2.85
C SER A 32 -1.54 13.38 -2.38
N SER A 33 -1.76 12.36 -3.20
CA SER A 33 -1.25 11.02 -2.98
C SER A 33 -0.14 10.72 -3.98
N HIS A 34 0.54 9.60 -3.78
CA HIS A 34 1.52 9.13 -4.76
C HIS A 34 0.86 8.88 -6.10
N ARG A 35 1.57 9.20 -7.17
CA ARG A 35 1.15 8.90 -8.55
C ARG A 35 1.24 7.40 -8.82
N ALA A 36 0.62 6.97 -9.92
CA ALA A 36 0.60 5.56 -10.29
C ALA A 36 1.99 4.91 -10.37
N PRO A 37 3.02 5.51 -11.01
CA PRO A 37 4.35 4.90 -10.99
C PRO A 37 4.93 4.73 -9.59
N GLU A 38 4.74 5.70 -8.70
CA GLU A 38 5.21 5.62 -7.31
C GLU A 38 4.49 4.54 -6.52
N GLN A 39 3.16 4.47 -6.64
CA GLN A 39 2.37 3.43 -5.97
C GLN A 39 2.76 2.04 -6.46
N CYS A 40 2.93 1.89 -7.77
CA CYS A 40 3.36 0.63 -8.36
C CYS A 40 4.73 0.21 -7.83
N ARG A 41 5.67 1.15 -7.75
CA ARG A 41 7.00 0.90 -7.20
C ARG A 41 6.96 0.46 -5.74
N LEU A 42 6.18 1.16 -4.92
CA LEU A 42 6.02 0.84 -3.51
C LEU A 42 5.36 -0.54 -3.32
N GLN A 43 4.33 -0.82 -4.10
CA GLN A 43 3.65 -2.12 -4.03
C GLN A 43 4.55 -3.26 -4.49
N SER A 44 5.33 -3.06 -5.56
CA SER A 44 6.29 -4.05 -6.06
C SER A 44 7.37 -4.34 -5.04
N TRP A 45 7.89 -3.29 -4.39
CA TRP A 45 8.86 -3.43 -3.32
C TRP A 45 8.26 -4.24 -2.16
N ALA A 46 7.06 -3.88 -1.70
CA ALA A 46 6.40 -4.56 -0.58
C ALA A 46 6.12 -6.03 -0.92
N HIS A 47 5.70 -6.33 -2.15
CA HIS A 47 5.52 -7.70 -2.61
C HIS A 47 6.84 -8.49 -2.48
N SER A 48 7.95 -7.88 -2.86
CA SER A 48 9.25 -8.55 -2.85
C SER A 48 9.77 -8.87 -1.46
N ILE A 49 9.40 -8.09 -0.44
CA ILE A 49 9.86 -8.30 0.93
C ILE A 49 8.92 -9.17 1.77
N CYS A 50 7.62 -9.21 1.45
CA CYS A 50 6.64 -10.00 2.22
C CYS A 50 6.64 -11.45 1.75
N THR A 51 7.73 -12.15 2.04
CA THR A 51 7.96 -13.54 1.65
C THR A 51 8.20 -14.42 2.88
N LYS A 52 8.05 -15.74 2.71
CA LYS A 52 8.33 -16.70 3.79
C LYS A 52 9.76 -16.61 4.29
N GLU A 53 10.72 -16.36 3.40
CA GLU A 53 12.13 -16.21 3.74
C GLU A 53 12.36 -15.06 4.71
N ASN A 54 11.55 -14.02 4.62
CA ASN A 54 11.62 -12.85 5.51
C ASN A 54 10.71 -12.98 6.73
N GLY A 55 10.05 -14.13 6.93
CA GLY A 55 9.20 -14.38 8.10
C GLY A 55 7.72 -14.10 7.93
N PHE A 56 7.26 -13.90 6.70
CA PHE A 56 5.84 -13.64 6.42
C PHE A 56 5.14 -14.93 6.00
N SER A 57 4.23 -15.40 6.84
CA SER A 57 3.40 -16.57 6.56
C SER A 57 1.96 -16.22 6.21
N THR A 58 1.49 -15.06 6.63
CA THR A 58 0.10 -14.63 6.46
C THR A 58 -0.02 -13.36 5.63
N LEU A 59 0.80 -12.35 5.91
CA LEU A 59 0.75 -11.09 5.18
C LEU A 59 1.28 -11.26 3.75
N TYR A 60 0.48 -10.81 2.79
CA TYR A 60 0.78 -10.88 1.36
C TYR A 60 0.51 -9.53 0.71
N VAL A 61 1.41 -9.11 -0.18
CA VAL A 61 1.19 -7.90 -0.98
C VAL A 61 1.03 -8.34 -2.44
N PRO A 62 -0.09 -7.99 -3.10
CA PRO A 62 -0.30 -8.35 -4.50
C PRO A 62 0.79 -7.77 -5.40
N ARG A 63 1.19 -8.52 -6.42
CA ARG A 63 2.15 -8.01 -7.42
C ARG A 63 1.55 -6.81 -8.14
N ALA A 64 2.41 -5.87 -8.51
CA ALA A 64 2.07 -4.70 -9.31
C ALA A 64 3.12 -4.55 -10.39
N TRP A 65 2.69 -4.19 -11.62
CA TRP A 65 3.60 -4.07 -12.75
C TRP A 65 3.02 -3.15 -13.82
N ASP A 66 3.84 -2.84 -14.80
CA ASP A 66 3.49 -2.06 -15.99
C ASP A 66 2.88 -0.68 -15.65
N PRO A 67 3.62 0.16 -14.89
CA PRO A 67 3.09 1.47 -14.51
C PRO A 67 3.02 2.42 -15.71
N GLN A 68 1.89 3.13 -15.77
CA GLN A 68 1.67 4.24 -16.69
C GLN A 68 1.41 5.52 -15.89
N ALA A 69 1.21 6.63 -16.55
CA ALA A 69 1.05 7.92 -15.87
C ALA A 69 -0.06 7.91 -14.82
N HIS A 70 -1.17 7.20 -15.07
CA HIS A 70 -2.36 7.23 -14.24
C HIS A 70 -2.90 5.86 -13.83
N GLN A 71 -2.18 4.79 -14.15
CA GLN A 71 -2.63 3.43 -13.84
C GLN A 71 -1.48 2.43 -13.79
N TYR A 72 -1.73 1.27 -13.19
CA TYR A 72 -0.84 0.12 -13.25
C TYR A 72 -1.64 -1.17 -13.10
N ASN A 73 -1.04 -2.27 -13.52
CA ASN A 73 -1.63 -3.59 -13.37
C ASN A 73 -1.29 -4.17 -12.00
N MET A 74 -2.20 -4.91 -11.42
CA MET A 74 -1.95 -5.65 -10.17
C MET A 74 -2.74 -6.96 -10.14
N GLU A 75 -2.32 -7.88 -9.29
CA GLU A 75 -3.07 -9.09 -9.03
C GLU A 75 -4.43 -8.74 -8.43
N PHE A 76 -5.46 -9.47 -8.85
CA PHE A 76 -6.78 -9.39 -8.22
C PHE A 76 -6.71 -9.88 -6.77
N ILE A 77 -7.36 -9.18 -5.86
CA ILE A 77 -7.58 -9.62 -4.49
C ILE A 77 -9.06 -9.45 -4.11
N HIS A 78 -9.51 -10.30 -3.19
CA HIS A 78 -10.85 -10.17 -2.60
C HIS A 78 -10.83 -9.10 -1.52
N THR A 79 -11.84 -8.22 -1.51
CA THR A 79 -11.94 -7.10 -0.56
C THR A 79 -13.22 -7.14 0.26
N ASP A 80 -13.86 -8.30 0.36
CA ASP A 80 -15.10 -8.48 1.09
C ASP A 80 -14.91 -8.80 2.58
N LYS A 81 -13.69 -9.14 3.00
CA LYS A 81 -13.39 -9.53 4.40
C LYS A 81 -12.25 -8.69 4.97
N PRO A 82 -12.54 -7.47 5.45
CA PRO A 82 -11.53 -6.63 6.09
C PRO A 82 -10.99 -7.29 7.36
N VAL A 83 -9.71 -7.05 7.65
CA VAL A 83 -8.99 -7.63 8.78
C VAL A 83 -8.51 -6.51 9.68
N ASP A 84 -8.68 -6.68 10.99
CA ASP A 84 -8.14 -5.74 11.99
C ASP A 84 -6.61 -5.94 12.08
N HIS A 85 -5.88 -4.83 12.20
CA HIS A 85 -4.43 -4.82 12.33
C HIS A 85 -3.93 -5.71 13.49
N LYS A 86 -4.70 -5.79 14.55
CA LYS A 86 -4.35 -6.60 15.73
C LYS A 86 -4.23 -8.09 15.44
N GLU A 87 -4.95 -8.59 14.44
CA GLU A 87 -4.92 -10.01 14.09
C GLU A 87 -3.57 -10.46 13.53
N ILE A 88 -2.81 -9.55 12.92
CA ILE A 88 -1.51 -9.85 12.31
C ILE A 88 -0.44 -8.86 12.77
N SER A 89 -0.54 -8.36 14.01
CA SER A 89 0.34 -7.31 14.53
C SER A 89 1.83 -7.70 14.48
N VAL A 90 2.17 -8.98 14.67
CA VAL A 90 3.55 -9.44 14.62
C VAL A 90 4.15 -9.26 13.22
N GLU A 91 3.44 -9.68 12.17
CA GLU A 91 3.91 -9.53 10.80
C GLU A 91 3.88 -8.08 10.34
N LEU A 92 2.90 -7.29 10.79
CA LEU A 92 2.88 -5.86 10.53
C LEU A 92 4.07 -5.15 11.16
N GLN A 93 4.44 -5.51 12.39
CA GLN A 93 5.63 -4.95 13.03
C GLN A 93 6.88 -5.27 12.21
N LEU A 94 7.01 -6.51 11.75
CA LEU A 94 8.11 -6.93 10.89
C LEU A 94 8.13 -6.11 9.59
N PHE A 95 6.97 -5.91 8.98
CA PHE A 95 6.83 -5.09 7.77
C PHE A 95 7.31 -3.65 8.03
N TYR A 96 6.87 -3.04 9.13
CA TYR A 96 7.33 -1.69 9.52
C TYR A 96 8.83 -1.62 9.72
N ASN A 97 9.42 -2.63 10.34
CA ASN A 97 10.86 -2.67 10.58
C ASN A 97 11.64 -2.71 9.25
N LEU A 98 11.21 -3.55 8.32
CA LEU A 98 11.83 -3.63 7.00
C LEU A 98 11.61 -2.37 6.18
N ALA A 99 10.44 -1.78 6.26
CA ALA A 99 10.12 -0.52 5.59
C ALA A 99 10.97 0.64 6.12
N LYS A 100 11.17 0.70 7.43
CA LYS A 100 12.00 1.75 8.05
C LYS A 100 13.44 1.69 7.56
N ALA A 101 13.97 0.48 7.36
CA ALA A 101 15.31 0.30 6.82
C ALA A 101 15.44 0.86 5.40
N GLU A 102 14.34 0.93 4.64
CA GLU A 102 14.28 1.50 3.31
C GLU A 102 13.80 2.97 3.31
N GLY A 103 13.64 3.58 4.48
CA GLY A 103 13.16 4.94 4.59
C GLY A 103 11.67 5.14 4.31
N ILE A 104 10.86 4.08 4.42
CA ILE A 104 9.43 4.10 4.13
C ILE A 104 8.64 3.98 5.43
N PHE A 105 7.59 4.80 5.58
CA PHE A 105 6.63 4.70 6.67
C PHE A 105 5.27 4.27 6.10
N PRO A 106 4.89 2.99 6.25
CA PRO A 106 3.59 2.50 5.79
C PRO A 106 2.46 3.09 6.62
N CYS A 107 1.46 3.64 5.96
CA CYS A 107 0.29 4.19 6.64
C CYS A 107 -0.91 4.18 5.72
N ASP A 108 -2.10 4.18 6.33
CA ASP A 108 -3.38 4.29 5.65
C ASP A 108 -3.59 3.20 4.58
N TYR A 109 -3.07 2.01 4.84
CA TYR A 109 -3.29 0.83 4.01
C TYR A 109 -4.51 0.04 4.51
N GLU A 110 -5.00 -0.86 3.67
CA GLU A 110 -6.13 -1.74 3.97
C GLU A 110 -5.68 -3.19 3.99
N LEU A 111 -6.32 -3.99 4.83
CA LEU A 111 -6.03 -5.42 5.00
C LEU A 111 -7.30 -6.23 4.73
N TYR A 112 -7.18 -7.26 3.89
CA TYR A 112 -8.30 -8.11 3.52
C TYR A 112 -7.92 -9.58 3.54
N ARG A 113 -8.74 -10.41 4.20
CA ARG A 113 -8.58 -11.87 4.22
C ARG A 113 -8.87 -12.45 2.85
N GLN A 114 -7.97 -13.29 2.36
CA GLN A 114 -8.12 -13.98 1.09
C GLN A 114 -8.66 -15.42 1.29
N PRO A 115 -9.25 -16.03 0.24
CA PRO A 115 -9.76 -17.40 0.34
C PRO A 115 -8.72 -18.43 0.78
N ASN A 116 -7.45 -18.23 0.46
CA ASN A 116 -6.37 -19.13 0.88
C ASN A 116 -5.89 -18.92 2.32
N GLY A 117 -6.51 -17.99 3.07
CA GLY A 117 -6.16 -17.67 4.45
C GLY A 117 -5.12 -16.56 4.61
N SER A 118 -4.47 -16.12 3.54
CA SER A 118 -3.55 -14.99 3.62
C SER A 118 -4.32 -13.69 3.84
N VAL A 119 -3.59 -12.65 4.27
CA VAL A 119 -4.13 -11.29 4.42
C VAL A 119 -3.41 -10.40 3.43
N ALA A 120 -4.16 -9.83 2.49
CA ALA A 120 -3.61 -8.92 1.49
C ALA A 120 -3.56 -7.50 2.02
N LEU A 121 -2.42 -6.84 1.81
CA LEU A 121 -2.22 -5.43 2.13
C LEU A 121 -2.23 -4.63 0.84
N ILE A 122 -3.08 -3.62 0.76
CA ILE A 122 -3.22 -2.74 -0.40
C ILE A 122 -3.31 -1.28 0.02
N ASP A 123 -3.32 -0.38 -0.96
CA ASP A 123 -3.38 1.08 -0.83
C ASP A 123 -2.07 1.69 -0.35
N PHE A 124 -1.23 1.98 -1.34
CA PHE A 124 0.11 2.57 -1.15
C PHE A 124 0.13 4.07 -1.42
N ASP A 125 -1.04 4.68 -1.59
CA ASP A 125 -1.15 6.06 -2.05
C ASP A 125 -0.66 7.09 -1.02
N LYS A 126 -0.69 6.76 0.27
CA LYS A 126 -0.34 7.68 1.36
C LYS A 126 0.91 7.28 2.14
N PHE A 127 1.67 6.30 1.67
CA PHE A 127 2.92 5.93 2.34
C PHE A 127 3.84 7.15 2.45
N ALA A 128 4.38 7.34 3.65
CA ALA A 128 5.27 8.45 3.95
C ALA A 128 6.74 8.00 3.83
N ILE A 129 7.66 8.94 3.89
CA ILE A 129 9.09 8.67 3.93
C ILE A 129 9.69 9.15 5.25
N TRP A 130 10.63 8.39 5.78
CA TRP A 130 11.39 8.79 6.96
C TRP A 130 12.39 9.87 6.60
N ARG A 131 12.48 10.88 7.46
CA ARG A 131 13.50 11.92 7.36
C ARG A 131 14.63 11.62 8.35
N GLU A 132 15.78 12.25 8.13
CA GLU A 132 16.97 12.04 8.97
C GLU A 132 16.74 12.40 10.45
N ASP A 133 15.85 13.34 10.74
CA ASP A 133 15.53 13.76 12.10
C ASP A 133 14.52 12.84 12.81
N GLY A 134 14.13 11.74 12.20
CA GLY A 134 13.16 10.79 12.77
C GLY A 134 11.70 11.16 12.55
N SER A 135 11.42 12.27 11.87
CA SER A 135 10.08 12.61 11.43
C SER A 135 9.72 11.88 10.14
N VAL A 136 8.45 11.91 9.75
CA VAL A 136 8.00 11.38 8.47
C VAL A 136 7.35 12.48 7.65
N GLN A 137 7.50 12.41 6.34
CA GLN A 137 6.89 13.34 5.41
C GLN A 137 5.96 12.59 4.45
N PHE A 138 4.72 13.04 4.40
CA PHE A 138 3.69 12.48 3.52
C PHE A 138 3.80 13.06 2.09
N PRO A 139 3.21 12.39 1.09
CA PRO A 139 3.27 12.86 -0.30
C PRO A 139 2.73 14.28 -0.52
N TRP A 140 1.80 14.73 0.34
CA TRP A 140 1.20 16.07 0.26
C TRP A 140 1.96 17.11 1.09
N GLY A 141 3.14 16.77 1.61
CA GLY A 141 4.02 17.71 2.29
C GLY A 141 3.89 17.78 3.81
N LEU A 142 2.84 17.17 4.38
CA LEU A 142 2.68 17.13 5.84
C LEU A 142 3.85 16.40 6.48
N VAL A 143 4.38 16.96 7.58
CA VAL A 143 5.46 16.34 8.36
C VAL A 143 4.96 16.05 9.76
N LEU A 144 5.12 14.81 10.22
CA LEU A 144 4.85 14.40 11.59
C LEU A 144 6.16 14.12 12.31
N SER A 145 6.42 14.84 13.41
CA SER A 145 7.66 14.70 14.17
C SER A 145 7.70 13.46 15.07
N ASP A 146 6.54 12.89 15.41
CA ASP A 146 6.45 11.73 16.28
C ASP A 146 5.39 10.77 15.74
N PRO A 147 5.71 10.03 14.65
CA PRO A 147 4.74 9.13 14.03
C PRO A 147 4.42 7.95 14.94
N GLN A 148 3.13 7.61 15.04
CA GLN A 148 2.67 6.45 15.77
C GLN A 148 2.40 5.29 14.79
N LEU A 149 2.86 4.09 15.14
CA LEU A 149 2.56 2.90 14.36
C LEU A 149 1.09 2.53 14.53
N PRO A 150 0.36 2.25 13.45
CA PRO A 150 -1.07 1.91 13.50
C PRO A 150 -1.32 0.44 13.90
N ILE A 151 -0.51 -0.11 14.75
CA ILE A 151 -0.59 -1.52 15.17
C ILE A 151 -1.09 -1.59 16.61
#